data_69084ed3333f027ab69db48a68a1688c
#
_entry.id   69084ed3333f027ab69db48a68a1688c
#
_cell.length_a   1.000
_cell.length_b   1.000
_cell.length_c   1.000
_cell.angle_alpha   90.00
_cell.angle_beta   90.00
_cell.angle_gamma   90.00
#
_symmetry.space_group_name_H-M   'P 1'
#
loop_
_entity.id
_entity.type
_entity.pdbx_description
1 polymer ?
#
loop_
_entity_poly.entity_id
_entity_poly.type
_entity_poly.pdbx_seq_one_letter_code
_entity_poly.pdbx_strand_id
1 'polypeptide(L)'
;MMNKNIPMHRRNFKISPILFILLFCSGANVSAQGFSEGPYGIGYFDIAGPFTVLDLNAPMPGDVSQDDTIDIEDVMVTLGAEIGTVEINEEQFYLADINSDGILDTVDLVSIVNLIYNPENSEWSFQDAWNGQESYIFIHYNPSVSNSTALWISNTKQALLENSPLNIHYLFISDRSSSASDVQAIKGEFDEILESFDSVLQDHWKTHLHFIPTKTSELENWLAEALSDKYALGIDRFQQLKQIGYLGNPDGFTGTHMSYLAHETLFYNYVWDALFDPDSDYDEITVFDKEIYSGGWASSIAQVVEFPSNEELDQYSAMKVELLRGCPDTDGNYNDEGCDDYDRIAHMYLCDEDGSNCYEIARWITPFDRQPHHLTDITPFISVIRPGGTRLIKFQESGWPNSLLTLKIRFYTSEDDPEESPQEFRPMWIGTVQFNPSYNENRPPTIFDVPENATRVEFVTYITGHGWGSAGCYNCAEFCNSKHIFTVNGGTYEFDTSYPEAGDGDYCMELETIVQGVIPNQYGTWGFGRAGWCPGMDVTPFITDITEYVEIGDDNIMDYEACRISGNDCVTPPVCQGDGYCPEIAMSSYIIIRY
;
A
#
# COMPACT_ATOMS: atom_id res chain seq x y z
N MET A 1 -35.86 -20.94 23.52
CA MET A 1 -34.94 -21.70 24.39
C MET A 1 -33.53 -21.49 23.87
N MET A 2 -32.68 -20.91 24.70
CA MET A 2 -31.24 -20.69 24.53
C MET A 2 -30.75 -20.06 23.24
N ASN A 3 -30.82 -18.73 23.19
CA ASN A 3 -29.96 -17.87 22.39
C ASN A 3 -28.49 -18.15 22.75
N LYS A 4 -27.70 -18.56 21.78
CA LYS A 4 -26.24 -18.43 21.82
C LYS A 4 -25.86 -17.25 20.93
N ASN A 5 -25.89 -16.05 21.47
CA ASN A 5 -25.11 -14.94 20.99
C ASN A 5 -23.62 -15.34 21.07
N ILE A 6 -22.98 -15.53 19.95
CA ILE A 6 -21.52 -15.58 19.88
C ILE A 6 -21.09 -14.12 19.70
N PRO A 7 -20.53 -13.47 20.71
CA PRO A 7 -19.92 -12.16 20.51
C PRO A 7 -18.67 -12.38 19.66
N MET A 8 -18.58 -11.69 18.51
CA MET A 8 -17.29 -11.46 17.87
C MET A 8 -16.42 -10.68 18.87
N HIS A 9 -15.62 -11.41 19.63
CA HIS A 9 -14.54 -10.81 20.37
C HIS A 9 -13.51 -10.30 19.35
N ARG A 10 -13.49 -8.99 19.12
CA ARG A 10 -12.25 -8.33 18.68
C ARG A 10 -11.18 -8.72 19.71
N ARG A 11 -10.33 -9.65 19.35
CA ARG A 11 -9.08 -9.90 20.07
C ARG A 11 -8.21 -8.68 19.83
N ASN A 12 -8.06 -7.84 20.82
CA ASN A 12 -6.92 -6.93 20.91
C ASN A 12 -5.66 -7.81 20.93
N PHE A 13 -5.16 -8.16 19.78
CA PHE A 13 -3.82 -8.67 19.62
C PHE A 13 -2.88 -7.47 19.77
N LYS A 14 -2.37 -7.27 20.98
CA LYS A 14 -1.07 -6.65 21.11
C LYS A 14 -0.11 -7.63 20.45
N ILE A 15 0.17 -7.43 19.18
CA ILE A 15 1.18 -8.18 18.44
C ILE A 15 2.50 -7.74 19.08
N SER A 16 3.09 -8.61 19.89
CA SER A 16 4.47 -8.47 20.31
C SER A 16 5.32 -8.51 19.03
N PRO A 17 6.31 -7.65 18.85
CA PRO A 17 7.18 -7.68 17.67
C PRO A 17 7.82 -9.06 17.40
N ILE A 18 7.89 -9.91 18.41
CA ILE A 18 8.38 -11.30 18.31
C ILE A 18 7.45 -12.22 17.48
N LEU A 19 6.18 -11.87 17.26
CA LEU A 19 5.26 -12.74 16.52
C LEU A 19 5.33 -12.52 14.99
N PHE A 20 5.87 -11.39 14.54
CA PHE A 20 6.07 -11.11 13.10
C PHE A 20 7.21 -11.92 12.47
N ILE A 21 8.20 -12.33 13.27
CA ILE A 21 9.37 -13.10 12.79
C ILE A 21 9.03 -14.57 12.45
N LEU A 22 7.92 -15.12 12.93
CA LEU A 22 7.58 -16.55 12.79
C LEU A 22 6.61 -16.88 11.65
N LEU A 23 6.07 -15.91 10.92
CA LEU A 23 5.08 -16.14 9.84
C LEU A 23 5.67 -16.15 8.41
N PHE A 24 6.97 -15.87 8.24
CA PHE A 24 7.61 -15.84 6.91
C PHE A 24 8.56 -17.01 6.60
N CYS A 25 8.55 -18.09 7.39
CA CYS A 25 9.31 -19.31 7.09
C CYS A 25 8.47 -20.41 6.40
N SER A 26 7.51 -20.07 5.57
CA SER A 26 6.98 -21.02 4.56
C SER A 26 7.66 -20.71 3.22
N GLY A 27 8.74 -21.44 2.95
CA GLY A 27 9.49 -21.31 1.70
C GLY A 27 8.64 -21.69 0.48
N ALA A 28 7.95 -20.72 -0.08
CA ALA A 28 7.72 -20.71 -1.51
C ALA A 28 9.05 -20.27 -2.15
N ASN A 29 9.60 -21.04 -3.05
CA ASN A 29 10.68 -20.62 -3.94
C ASN A 29 10.12 -19.56 -4.88
N VAL A 30 9.99 -18.32 -4.41
CA VAL A 30 9.72 -17.18 -5.29
C VAL A 30 10.97 -17.05 -6.16
N SER A 31 10.84 -17.24 -7.45
CA SER A 31 11.94 -16.99 -8.39
C SER A 31 12.36 -15.54 -8.24
N ALA A 32 13.57 -15.31 -7.78
CA ALA A 32 14.11 -13.96 -7.64
C ALA A 32 14.00 -13.23 -8.98
N GLN A 33 13.37 -12.05 -8.99
CA GLN A 33 13.31 -11.22 -10.20
C GLN A 33 14.74 -10.72 -10.47
N GLY A 34 15.28 -11.09 -11.63
CA GLY A 34 16.61 -10.62 -12.05
C GLY A 34 16.64 -9.09 -12.19
N PHE A 35 17.82 -8.50 -12.02
CA PHE A 35 17.99 -7.07 -12.25
C PHE A 35 17.60 -6.71 -13.69
N SER A 36 16.76 -5.69 -13.86
CA SER A 36 16.26 -5.26 -15.18
C SER A 36 17.39 -4.67 -16.04
N GLU A 37 17.40 -5.00 -17.32
CA GLU A 37 18.34 -4.41 -18.29
C GLU A 37 17.93 -2.99 -18.77
N GLY A 38 16.84 -2.43 -18.20
CA GLY A 38 16.33 -1.11 -18.56
C GLY A 38 15.26 -1.13 -19.67
N PRO A 39 14.87 -0.01 -20.25
CA PRO A 39 15.51 1.31 -20.08
C PRO A 39 15.38 1.88 -18.68
N TYR A 40 16.44 2.55 -18.20
CA TYR A 40 16.46 3.22 -16.90
C TYR A 40 16.01 4.68 -17.03
N GLY A 41 15.38 5.20 -15.99
CA GLY A 41 14.92 6.58 -15.95
C GLY A 41 15.07 7.22 -14.58
N ILE A 42 14.54 8.44 -14.42
CA ILE A 42 14.61 9.26 -13.21
C ILE A 42 13.24 9.66 -12.69
N GLY A 43 12.20 9.42 -13.48
CA GLY A 43 10.81 9.69 -13.12
C GLY A 43 10.23 8.60 -12.23
N TYR A 44 9.13 8.91 -11.54
CA TYR A 44 8.41 7.90 -10.77
C TYR A 44 7.84 6.82 -11.70
N PHE A 45 7.88 5.58 -11.24
CA PHE A 45 7.58 4.34 -11.96
C PHE A 45 8.59 3.98 -13.07
N ASP A 46 9.63 4.78 -13.30
CA ASP A 46 10.74 4.35 -14.14
C ASP A 46 11.57 3.27 -13.44
N ILE A 47 12.23 2.44 -14.22
CA ILE A 47 13.14 1.41 -13.70
C ILE A 47 14.42 2.10 -13.21
N ALA A 48 14.78 1.83 -11.94
CA ALA A 48 16.03 2.30 -11.35
C ALA A 48 17.25 1.65 -12.03
N GLY A 49 18.27 2.45 -12.35
CA GLY A 49 19.50 1.97 -12.94
C GLY A 49 20.48 1.38 -11.91
N PRO A 50 21.51 0.66 -12.37
CA PRO A 50 22.57 0.18 -11.49
C PRO A 50 23.39 1.34 -10.95
N PHE A 51 23.94 1.20 -9.75
CA PHE A 51 24.89 2.14 -9.16
C PHE A 51 25.78 1.46 -8.13
N THR A 52 26.96 2.02 -7.93
CA THR A 52 27.89 1.63 -6.88
C THR A 52 28.29 2.86 -6.08
N VAL A 53 28.31 2.73 -4.76
CA VAL A 53 28.60 3.82 -3.83
C VAL A 53 29.60 3.40 -2.77
N LEU A 54 30.39 4.34 -2.27
CA LEU A 54 31.12 4.13 -1.03
C LEU A 54 30.11 4.05 0.11
N ASP A 55 30.25 3.04 0.96
CA ASP A 55 29.37 2.82 2.11
C ASP A 55 30.18 2.53 3.38
N LEU A 56 29.90 3.28 4.44
CA LEU A 56 30.61 3.11 5.72
C LEU A 56 30.22 1.82 6.47
N ASN A 57 29.14 1.14 6.04
CA ASN A 57 28.73 -0.16 6.56
C ASN A 57 29.02 -1.32 5.59
N ALA A 58 29.53 -1.05 4.39
CA ALA A 58 29.90 -2.14 3.51
C ALA A 58 31.03 -2.97 4.16
N PRO A 59 30.99 -4.30 4.05
CA PRO A 59 32.05 -5.14 4.54
C PRO A 59 33.40 -4.66 4.04
N MET A 60 34.36 -4.46 4.94
CA MET A 60 35.70 -4.04 4.57
C MET A 60 36.58 -5.29 4.35
N PRO A 61 36.92 -5.62 3.09
CA PRO A 61 37.87 -6.70 2.87
C PRO A 61 39.14 -6.45 3.70
N GLY A 62 39.50 -7.41 4.50
CA GLY A 62 40.63 -7.28 5.43
C GLY A 62 40.26 -6.97 6.88
N ASP A 63 39.05 -6.51 7.18
CA ASP A 63 38.52 -6.38 8.55
C ASP A 63 37.97 -7.73 9.04
N VAL A 64 38.85 -8.63 9.39
CA VAL A 64 38.52 -10.01 9.77
C VAL A 64 38.05 -10.09 11.22
N SER A 65 38.46 -9.13 12.06
CA SER A 65 38.01 -8.97 13.44
C SER A 65 36.57 -8.42 13.52
N GLN A 66 36.10 -7.77 12.47
CA GLN A 66 34.79 -7.12 12.37
C GLN A 66 34.61 -5.99 13.41
N ASP A 67 35.65 -5.17 13.57
CA ASP A 67 35.65 -4.02 14.49
C ASP A 67 35.64 -2.66 13.78
N ASP A 68 35.33 -2.65 12.47
CA ASP A 68 35.32 -1.49 11.59
C ASP A 68 36.71 -0.84 11.36
N THR A 69 37.77 -1.59 11.61
CA THR A 69 39.15 -1.12 11.35
C THR A 69 40.00 -2.23 10.76
N ILE A 70 40.83 -1.91 9.77
CA ILE A 70 41.83 -2.88 9.28
C ILE A 70 43.16 -2.60 9.98
N ASP A 71 43.54 -3.46 10.89
CA ASP A 71 44.76 -3.30 11.67
C ASP A 71 45.52 -4.62 11.90
N ILE A 72 46.42 -4.62 12.85
CA ILE A 72 47.26 -5.79 13.13
C ILE A 72 46.45 -6.97 13.72
N GLU A 73 45.28 -6.71 14.32
CA GLU A 73 44.41 -7.76 14.87
C GLU A 73 43.86 -8.64 13.75
N ASP A 74 43.48 -8.05 12.62
CA ASP A 74 43.00 -8.77 11.44
C ASP A 74 44.07 -9.70 10.85
N VAL A 75 45.29 -9.19 10.76
CA VAL A 75 46.41 -10.00 10.34
C VAL A 75 46.63 -11.18 11.29
N MET A 76 46.46 -10.98 12.59
CA MET A 76 46.61 -12.03 13.59
C MET A 76 45.48 -13.06 13.55
N VAL A 77 44.22 -12.62 13.33
CA VAL A 77 43.07 -13.51 13.19
C VAL A 77 43.23 -14.36 11.91
N THR A 78 43.55 -13.74 10.78
CA THR A 78 43.78 -14.43 9.50
C THR A 78 44.94 -15.43 9.59
N LEU A 79 46.06 -15.03 10.18
CA LEU A 79 47.20 -15.94 10.41
C LEU A 79 46.80 -17.11 11.33
N GLY A 80 46.02 -16.81 12.38
CA GLY A 80 45.50 -17.85 13.28
C GLY A 80 44.59 -18.84 12.58
N ALA A 81 43.78 -18.39 11.66
CA ALA A 81 42.90 -19.22 10.84
C ALA A 81 43.71 -20.07 9.83
N GLU A 82 44.69 -19.48 9.12
CA GLU A 82 45.56 -20.19 8.19
C GLU A 82 46.30 -21.36 8.87
N ILE A 83 46.84 -21.13 10.07
CA ILE A 83 47.56 -22.17 10.82
C ILE A 83 46.66 -23.05 11.71
N GLY A 84 45.34 -22.83 11.69
CA GLY A 84 44.37 -23.63 12.43
C GLY A 84 44.33 -23.42 13.93
N THR A 85 44.75 -22.26 14.43
CA THR A 85 44.72 -21.90 15.85
C THR A 85 43.54 -21.00 16.23
N VAL A 86 42.87 -20.37 15.25
CA VAL A 86 41.65 -19.56 15.37
C VAL A 86 40.63 -20.17 14.46
N GLU A 87 39.39 -20.35 14.93
CA GLU A 87 38.23 -20.69 14.10
C GLU A 87 37.57 -19.41 13.68
N ILE A 88 37.33 -19.23 12.38
CA ILE A 88 36.60 -18.12 11.79
C ILE A 88 35.32 -18.63 11.11
N ASN A 89 34.30 -17.78 11.05
CA ASN A 89 33.04 -18.07 10.34
C ASN A 89 33.20 -17.82 8.83
N GLU A 90 32.13 -18.09 8.05
CA GLU A 90 32.14 -17.95 6.61
C GLU A 90 32.33 -16.48 6.16
N GLU A 91 31.77 -15.53 6.88
CA GLU A 91 31.90 -14.09 6.61
C GLU A 91 33.35 -13.62 6.88
N GLN A 92 33.88 -13.98 8.02
CA GLN A 92 35.30 -13.69 8.35
C GLN A 92 36.27 -14.32 7.35
N PHE A 93 35.95 -15.53 6.86
CA PHE A 93 36.73 -16.16 5.79
C PHE A 93 36.68 -15.32 4.51
N TYR A 94 35.48 -14.84 4.11
CA TYR A 94 35.30 -13.98 2.93
C TYR A 94 36.09 -12.67 3.05
N LEU A 95 36.10 -12.06 4.24
CA LEU A 95 36.90 -10.85 4.52
C LEU A 95 38.39 -11.09 4.54
N ALA A 96 38.82 -12.29 4.89
CA ALA A 96 40.25 -12.69 4.96
C ALA A 96 40.80 -13.11 3.60
N ASP A 97 40.00 -13.73 2.72
CA ASP A 97 40.36 -14.18 1.37
C ASP A 97 40.30 -13.00 0.38
N ILE A 98 41.33 -12.12 0.47
CA ILE A 98 41.35 -10.85 -0.28
C ILE A 98 41.45 -11.08 -1.79
N ASN A 99 42.11 -12.15 -2.23
CA ASN A 99 42.28 -12.47 -3.63
C ASN A 99 41.14 -13.34 -4.19
N SER A 100 40.19 -13.75 -3.34
CA SER A 100 38.98 -14.55 -3.67
C SER A 100 39.33 -15.88 -4.38
N ASP A 101 40.42 -16.53 -3.98
CA ASP A 101 40.82 -17.83 -4.58
C ASP A 101 40.31 -19.03 -3.74
N GLY A 102 39.63 -18.79 -2.62
CA GLY A 102 39.05 -19.77 -1.72
C GLY A 102 40.06 -20.44 -0.79
N ILE A 103 41.26 -19.89 -0.63
CA ILE A 103 42.32 -20.40 0.21
C ILE A 103 42.91 -19.25 1.03
N LEU A 104 42.94 -19.38 2.36
CA LEU A 104 43.70 -18.42 3.19
C LEU A 104 45.18 -18.78 3.16
N ASP A 105 46.00 -17.85 2.66
CA ASP A 105 47.44 -18.02 2.60
C ASP A 105 48.21 -16.72 2.83
N THR A 106 49.53 -16.77 2.64
CA THR A 106 50.42 -15.62 2.83
C THR A 106 50.09 -14.45 1.87
N VAL A 107 49.41 -14.69 0.74
CA VAL A 107 49.04 -13.63 -0.20
C VAL A 107 47.97 -12.75 0.43
N ASP A 108 47.00 -13.34 1.10
CA ASP A 108 45.93 -12.62 1.80
C ASP A 108 46.51 -11.81 2.97
N LEU A 109 47.39 -12.42 3.78
CA LEU A 109 48.06 -11.72 4.87
C LEU A 109 48.82 -10.49 4.38
N VAL A 110 49.55 -10.60 3.26
CA VAL A 110 50.25 -9.46 2.64
C VAL A 110 49.26 -8.42 2.12
N SER A 111 48.14 -8.85 1.58
CA SER A 111 47.09 -7.97 1.10
C SER A 111 46.44 -7.19 2.24
N ILE A 112 46.09 -7.84 3.36
CA ILE A 112 45.58 -7.17 4.56
C ILE A 112 46.61 -6.16 5.11
N VAL A 113 47.89 -6.52 5.18
CA VAL A 113 48.94 -5.58 5.61
C VAL A 113 49.02 -4.37 4.66
N ASN A 114 48.80 -4.56 3.34
CA ASN A 114 48.78 -3.44 2.39
C ASN A 114 47.56 -2.53 2.64
N LEU A 115 46.38 -3.09 2.97
CA LEU A 115 45.19 -2.33 3.30
C LEU A 115 45.33 -1.50 4.56
N ILE A 116 46.09 -1.96 5.58
CA ILE A 116 46.45 -1.15 6.76
C ILE A 116 47.15 0.17 6.36
N TYR A 117 48.01 0.13 5.36
CA TYR A 117 48.75 1.31 4.90
C TYR A 117 48.04 2.10 3.80
N ASN A 118 47.13 1.46 3.06
CA ASN A 118 46.37 2.05 1.96
C ASN A 118 44.93 1.53 2.06
N PRO A 119 44.15 2.01 3.04
CA PRO A 119 42.78 1.57 3.18
C PRO A 119 41.97 1.91 1.93
N GLU A 120 41.41 0.89 1.31
CA GLU A 120 40.42 1.05 0.25
C GLU A 120 39.07 1.30 0.94
N ASN A 121 38.33 2.27 0.42
CA ASN A 121 36.97 2.48 0.89
C ASN A 121 36.10 1.33 0.38
N SER A 122 35.27 0.78 1.24
CA SER A 122 34.33 -0.27 0.88
C SER A 122 33.23 0.25 -0.02
N GLU A 123 32.90 -0.48 -1.06
CA GLU A 123 31.84 -0.15 -2.01
C GLU A 123 30.67 -1.10 -1.83
N TRP A 124 29.47 -0.56 -2.02
CA TRP A 124 28.23 -1.31 -2.10
C TRP A 124 27.60 -1.11 -3.47
N SER A 125 27.18 -2.21 -4.10
CA SER A 125 26.59 -2.22 -5.44
C SER A 125 25.11 -2.61 -5.34
N PHE A 126 24.24 -1.71 -5.80
CA PHE A 126 22.81 -1.96 -5.87
C PHE A 126 22.47 -3.14 -6.79
N GLN A 127 23.16 -3.25 -7.94
CA GLN A 127 22.91 -4.34 -8.88
C GLN A 127 23.27 -5.70 -8.31
N ASP A 128 24.36 -5.78 -7.52
CA ASP A 128 24.82 -7.04 -6.92
C ASP A 128 23.95 -7.43 -5.71
N ALA A 129 23.45 -6.44 -4.97
CA ALA A 129 22.55 -6.63 -3.84
C ALA A 129 21.10 -6.95 -4.27
N TRP A 130 20.72 -6.60 -5.50
CA TRP A 130 19.35 -6.78 -5.96
C TRP A 130 18.91 -8.24 -6.01
N ASN A 131 17.87 -8.57 -5.29
CA ASN A 131 17.28 -9.91 -5.23
C ASN A 131 15.78 -9.93 -5.61
N GLY A 132 15.17 -8.78 -5.91
CA GLY A 132 13.75 -8.64 -6.25
C GLY A 132 12.80 -8.85 -5.06
N GLN A 133 13.33 -8.96 -3.83
CA GLN A 133 12.53 -9.18 -2.62
C GLN A 133 12.60 -8.03 -1.63
N GLU A 134 13.55 -7.12 -1.83
CA GLU A 134 13.82 -5.99 -0.96
C GLU A 134 13.52 -4.68 -1.64
N SER A 135 13.25 -3.67 -0.83
CA SER A 135 13.02 -2.29 -1.23
C SER A 135 14.15 -1.41 -0.72
N TYR A 136 14.28 -0.22 -1.29
CA TYR A 136 15.38 0.70 -0.95
C TYR A 136 14.82 2.10 -0.76
N ILE A 137 15.22 2.80 0.32
CA ILE A 137 14.83 4.19 0.56
C ILE A 137 16.06 5.05 0.76
N PHE A 138 16.21 6.03 -0.10
CA PHE A 138 17.21 7.09 0.05
C PHE A 138 16.69 8.18 0.99
N ILE A 139 17.45 8.50 2.02
CA ILE A 139 17.19 9.58 2.96
C ILE A 139 18.23 10.66 2.69
N HIS A 140 17.79 11.68 1.93
CA HIS A 140 18.68 12.66 1.34
C HIS A 140 18.67 13.98 2.11
N TYR A 141 19.84 14.36 2.64
CA TYR A 141 20.03 15.68 3.22
C TYR A 141 20.31 16.71 2.14
N ASN A 142 19.25 17.27 1.58
CA ASN A 142 19.34 18.30 0.54
C ASN A 142 19.01 19.68 1.14
N PRO A 143 20.01 20.60 1.22
CA PRO A 143 19.78 21.93 1.82
C PRO A 143 18.82 22.82 1.02
N SER A 144 18.51 22.46 -0.22
CA SER A 144 17.53 23.14 -1.06
C SER A 144 16.09 22.73 -0.77
N VAL A 145 15.89 21.62 -0.05
CA VAL A 145 14.57 21.07 0.31
C VAL A 145 14.31 21.24 1.80
N SER A 146 13.29 22.02 2.15
CA SER A 146 13.05 22.47 3.54
C SER A 146 12.87 21.32 4.54
N ASN A 147 12.25 20.23 4.14
CA ASN A 147 11.95 19.09 5.02
C ASN A 147 13.12 18.11 5.19
N SER A 148 14.13 18.15 4.32
CA SER A 148 15.28 17.24 4.41
C SER A 148 16.05 17.37 5.72
N THR A 149 16.27 18.61 6.20
CA THR A 149 16.92 18.86 7.49
C THR A 149 16.10 18.28 8.64
N ALA A 150 14.79 18.52 8.65
CA ALA A 150 13.91 18.04 9.71
C ALA A 150 13.91 16.51 9.79
N LEU A 151 13.87 15.84 8.65
CA LEU A 151 13.95 14.38 8.55
C LEU A 151 15.27 13.86 9.12
N TRP A 152 16.40 14.45 8.70
CA TRP A 152 17.75 14.05 9.10
C TRP A 152 18.01 14.16 10.62
N ILE A 153 17.48 15.23 11.26
CA ILE A 153 17.61 15.46 12.71
C ILE A 153 16.46 14.84 13.53
N SER A 154 15.59 14.06 12.92
CA SER A 154 14.46 13.41 13.60
C SER A 154 14.92 12.59 14.81
N ASN A 155 14.12 12.62 15.88
CA ASN A 155 14.33 11.81 17.08
C ASN A 155 13.59 10.47 17.06
N THR A 156 13.01 10.08 15.91
CA THR A 156 12.25 8.83 15.75
C THR A 156 13.02 7.76 14.96
N LYS A 157 14.35 7.82 14.95
CA LYS A 157 15.23 6.86 14.24
C LYS A 157 15.08 5.43 14.74
N GLN A 158 14.99 5.23 16.07
CA GLN A 158 14.73 3.91 16.64
C GLN A 158 13.37 3.36 16.20
N ALA A 159 12.31 4.19 16.24
CA ALA A 159 10.99 3.79 15.80
C ALA A 159 10.93 3.49 14.28
N LEU A 160 11.81 4.09 13.47
CA LEU A 160 11.97 3.69 12.07
C LEU A 160 12.31 2.20 11.99
N LEU A 161 13.36 1.76 12.69
CA LEU A 161 13.80 0.36 12.64
C LEU A 161 12.79 -0.60 13.28
N GLU A 162 12.16 -0.19 14.39
CA GLU A 162 11.16 -1.00 15.11
C GLU A 162 9.87 -1.23 14.29
N ASN A 163 9.51 -0.31 13.42
CA ASN A 163 8.28 -0.37 12.61
C ASN A 163 8.52 -0.86 11.18
N SER A 164 9.78 -0.94 10.74
CA SER A 164 10.12 -1.37 9.39
C SER A 164 9.97 -2.89 9.22
N PRO A 165 9.53 -3.36 8.04
CA PRO A 165 9.74 -4.76 7.67
C PRO A 165 11.23 -5.03 7.47
N LEU A 166 11.63 -6.29 7.55
CA LEU A 166 13.06 -6.65 7.44
C LEU A 166 13.59 -6.65 5.98
N ASN A 167 12.73 -6.49 5.00
CA ASN A 167 13.10 -6.50 3.58
C ASN A 167 13.27 -5.08 3.01
N ILE A 168 13.98 -4.23 3.72
CA ILE A 168 14.21 -2.83 3.35
C ILE A 168 15.65 -2.39 3.61
N HIS A 169 16.23 -1.65 2.67
CA HIS A 169 17.49 -0.95 2.82
C HIS A 169 17.27 0.56 2.94
N TYR A 170 17.93 1.20 3.89
CA TYR A 170 17.94 2.64 4.06
C TYR A 170 19.31 3.22 3.69
N LEU A 171 19.33 4.16 2.75
CA LEU A 171 20.55 4.78 2.23
C LEU A 171 20.60 6.25 2.66
N PHE A 172 21.52 6.59 3.55
CA PHE A 172 21.72 7.94 4.07
C PHE A 172 22.77 8.67 3.23
N ILE A 173 22.37 9.78 2.62
CA ILE A 173 23.21 10.54 1.70
C ILE A 173 23.02 12.04 1.88
N SER A 174 24.04 12.86 1.65
CA SER A 174 23.99 14.32 1.80
C SER A 174 24.54 15.04 0.58
N ASP A 175 23.91 16.16 0.19
CA ASP A 175 24.42 17.08 -0.85
C ASP A 175 25.15 18.30 -0.24
N ARG A 176 25.44 18.28 1.04
CA ARG A 176 26.21 19.36 1.69
C ARG A 176 27.71 19.19 1.45
N SER A 177 28.43 20.32 1.52
CA SER A 177 29.90 20.27 1.52
C SER A 177 30.52 19.53 2.70
N SER A 178 29.73 19.23 3.73
CA SER A 178 30.09 18.44 4.92
C SER A 178 29.59 16.99 4.84
N SER A 179 29.24 16.48 3.65
CA SER A 179 28.59 15.17 3.45
C SER A 179 29.23 14.05 4.29
N ALA A 180 30.53 13.84 4.17
CA ALA A 180 31.21 12.77 4.89
C ALA A 180 31.05 12.89 6.43
N SER A 181 31.14 14.11 6.99
CA SER A 181 30.96 14.31 8.43
C SER A 181 29.49 14.23 8.87
N ASP A 182 28.54 14.64 8.02
CA ASP A 182 27.11 14.51 8.31
C ASP A 182 26.69 13.05 8.34
N VAL A 183 27.16 12.28 7.36
CA VAL A 183 26.88 10.84 7.25
C VAL A 183 27.54 10.05 8.38
N GLN A 184 28.79 10.37 8.74
CA GLN A 184 29.45 9.76 9.89
C GLN A 184 28.72 10.04 11.21
N ALA A 185 28.17 11.25 11.37
CA ALA A 185 27.43 11.61 12.57
C ALA A 185 26.12 10.81 12.69
N ILE A 186 25.34 10.66 11.60
CA ILE A 186 24.08 9.90 11.64
C ILE A 186 24.35 8.39 11.79
N LYS A 187 25.44 7.87 11.20
CA LYS A 187 25.88 6.48 11.43
C LYS A 187 26.09 6.25 12.93
N GLY A 188 26.86 7.11 13.60
CA GLY A 188 27.10 6.99 15.04
C GLY A 188 25.82 6.99 15.87
N GLU A 189 24.78 7.77 15.48
CA GLU A 189 23.49 7.73 16.16
C GLU A 189 22.76 6.37 15.95
N PHE A 190 22.84 5.78 14.76
CA PHE A 190 22.28 4.46 14.50
C PHE A 190 23.06 3.34 15.20
N ASP A 191 24.40 3.42 15.25
CA ASP A 191 25.22 2.46 15.99
C ASP A 191 24.81 2.41 17.47
N GLU A 192 24.61 3.59 18.11
CA GLU A 192 24.09 3.67 19.49
C GLU A 192 22.68 3.05 19.64
N ILE A 193 21.80 3.24 18.64
CA ILE A 193 20.44 2.67 18.65
C ILE A 193 20.53 1.15 18.54
N LEU A 194 21.38 0.63 17.67
CA LEU A 194 21.54 -0.82 17.45
C LEU A 194 22.02 -1.56 18.69
N GLU A 195 22.79 -0.92 19.59
CA GLU A 195 23.15 -1.51 20.88
C GLU A 195 21.95 -1.91 21.74
N SER A 196 20.78 -1.32 21.49
CA SER A 196 19.54 -1.64 22.21
C SER A 196 18.79 -2.86 21.65
N PHE A 197 19.14 -3.34 20.45
CA PHE A 197 18.52 -4.49 19.80
C PHE A 197 19.21 -5.80 20.20
N ASP A 198 18.56 -6.93 19.96
CA ASP A 198 19.23 -8.23 20.05
C ASP A 198 20.22 -8.43 18.89
N SER A 199 21.13 -9.37 19.03
CA SER A 199 22.24 -9.57 18.07
C SER A 199 21.74 -9.90 16.65
N VAL A 200 20.60 -10.59 16.50
CA VAL A 200 20.06 -10.95 15.17
C VAL A 200 19.59 -9.70 14.44
N LEU A 201 18.89 -8.80 15.13
CA LEU A 201 18.47 -7.53 14.57
C LEU A 201 19.63 -6.56 14.37
N GLN A 202 20.64 -6.57 15.25
CA GLN A 202 21.86 -5.78 15.05
C GLN A 202 22.56 -6.19 13.75
N ASP A 203 22.79 -7.48 13.54
CA ASP A 203 23.48 -8.01 12.37
C ASP A 203 22.67 -7.73 11.10
N HIS A 204 21.32 -7.87 11.17
CA HIS A 204 20.43 -7.54 10.08
C HIS A 204 20.55 -6.06 9.68
N TRP A 205 20.37 -5.14 10.62
CA TRP A 205 20.39 -3.71 10.31
C TRP A 205 21.78 -3.19 9.91
N LYS A 206 22.87 -3.81 10.37
CA LYS A 206 24.22 -3.47 9.89
C LYS A 206 24.38 -3.69 8.38
N THR A 207 23.69 -4.67 7.81
CA THR A 207 23.72 -4.96 6.36
C THR A 207 22.66 -4.22 5.56
N HIS A 208 21.66 -3.59 6.22
CA HIS A 208 20.54 -2.91 5.57
C HIS A 208 20.53 -1.38 5.79
N LEU A 209 21.45 -0.86 6.59
CA LEU A 209 21.69 0.58 6.73
C LEU A 209 22.97 0.96 5.98
N HIS A 210 22.83 1.83 5.00
CA HIS A 210 23.93 2.29 4.15
C HIS A 210 24.23 3.76 4.42
N PHE A 211 25.48 4.08 4.69
CA PHE A 211 25.94 5.42 5.02
C PHE A 211 26.93 5.91 3.97
N ILE A 212 26.45 6.74 3.02
CA ILE A 212 27.16 7.12 1.80
C ILE A 212 27.87 8.47 2.01
N PRO A 213 29.20 8.48 2.25
CA PRO A 213 29.95 9.70 2.54
C PRO A 213 30.12 10.60 1.31
N THR A 214 29.99 10.05 0.11
CA THR A 214 30.11 10.77 -1.15
C THR A 214 28.94 11.75 -1.31
N LYS A 215 29.24 12.98 -1.71
CA LYS A 215 28.23 14.00 -1.96
C LYS A 215 27.30 13.58 -3.11
N THR A 216 26.00 13.81 -2.98
CA THR A 216 24.99 13.41 -4.00
C THR A 216 25.36 13.87 -5.41
N SER A 217 25.80 15.13 -5.56
CA SER A 217 26.21 15.70 -6.84
C SER A 217 27.50 15.09 -7.45
N GLU A 218 28.19 14.23 -6.72
CA GLU A 218 29.42 13.53 -7.15
C GLU A 218 29.15 12.06 -7.49
N LEU A 219 27.90 11.59 -7.33
CA LEU A 219 27.48 10.24 -7.70
C LEU A 219 27.28 10.09 -9.21
N GLU A 220 26.92 8.90 -9.64
CA GLU A 220 26.51 8.62 -11.01
C GLU A 220 25.39 9.55 -11.47
N ASN A 221 25.43 10.01 -12.72
CA ASN A 221 24.57 11.08 -13.20
C ASN A 221 23.08 10.81 -12.99
N TRP A 222 22.60 9.60 -13.28
CA TRP A 222 21.17 9.30 -13.15
C TRP A 222 20.71 9.34 -11.70
N LEU A 223 21.50 8.82 -10.76
CA LEU A 223 21.15 8.82 -9.34
C LEU A 223 21.19 10.25 -8.75
N ALA A 224 22.23 11.02 -9.09
CA ALA A 224 22.34 12.42 -8.71
C ALA A 224 21.14 13.23 -9.24
N GLU A 225 20.71 12.99 -10.49
CA GLU A 225 19.57 13.65 -11.12
C GLU A 225 18.24 13.19 -10.48
N ALA A 226 18.06 11.89 -10.24
CA ALA A 226 16.87 11.34 -9.59
C ALA A 226 16.67 11.89 -8.16
N LEU A 227 17.75 12.22 -7.44
CA LEU A 227 17.72 12.77 -6.08
C LEU A 227 17.71 14.31 -6.02
N SER A 228 17.91 15.02 -7.14
CA SER A 228 18.27 16.45 -7.14
C SER A 228 17.32 17.35 -6.36
N ASP A 229 16.02 17.15 -6.49
CA ASP A 229 14.99 17.99 -5.86
C ASP A 229 14.22 17.26 -4.76
N LYS A 230 14.72 16.12 -4.30
CA LYS A 230 14.03 15.25 -3.36
C LYS A 230 14.76 15.19 -2.02
N TYR A 231 14.04 15.01 -0.94
CA TYR A 231 14.58 14.71 0.39
C TYR A 231 14.50 13.22 0.72
N ALA A 232 13.71 12.46 -0.03
CA ALA A 232 13.66 11.02 0.01
C ALA A 232 13.16 10.46 -1.33
N LEU A 233 13.60 9.26 -1.66
CA LEU A 233 13.24 8.55 -2.89
C LEU A 233 13.20 7.05 -2.57
N GLY A 234 12.19 6.34 -3.05
CA GLY A 234 12.07 4.89 -2.90
C GLY A 234 12.43 4.13 -4.17
N ILE A 235 12.88 2.90 -4.01
CA ILE A 235 12.88 1.87 -5.06
C ILE A 235 12.10 0.69 -4.50
N ASP A 236 11.02 0.31 -5.17
CA ASP A 236 10.20 -0.82 -4.74
C ASP A 236 10.73 -2.17 -5.26
N ARG A 237 10.06 -3.25 -4.89
CA ARG A 237 10.42 -4.61 -5.29
C ARG A 237 10.23 -4.90 -6.80
N PHE A 238 9.60 -3.99 -7.55
CA PHE A 238 9.56 -4.01 -9.02
C PHE A 238 10.71 -3.24 -9.66
N GLN A 239 11.71 -2.82 -8.89
CA GLN A 239 12.83 -1.95 -9.29
C GLN A 239 12.35 -0.58 -9.81
N GLN A 240 11.16 -0.13 -9.41
CA GLN A 240 10.60 1.15 -9.84
C GLN A 240 10.88 2.25 -8.83
N LEU A 241 11.22 3.43 -9.34
CA LEU A 241 11.32 4.65 -8.52
C LEU A 241 9.96 5.03 -7.96
N LYS A 242 9.89 5.34 -6.69
CA LYS A 242 8.65 5.68 -5.97
C LYS A 242 8.76 7.00 -5.22
N GLN A 243 7.66 7.72 -5.26
CA GLN A 243 7.45 8.89 -4.41
C GLN A 243 7.37 8.46 -2.94
N ILE A 244 8.07 9.18 -2.06
CA ILE A 244 7.98 8.97 -0.60
C ILE A 244 6.79 9.72 0.01
N GLY A 245 6.15 10.59 -0.73
CA GLY A 245 5.04 11.38 -0.25
C GLY A 245 5.43 12.51 0.69
N TYR A 246 4.43 13.15 1.24
CA TYR A 246 4.58 14.32 2.08
C TYR A 246 4.75 13.89 3.54
N LEU A 247 5.98 13.82 4.04
CA LEU A 247 6.29 13.41 5.43
C LEU A 247 5.80 14.43 6.48
N GLY A 248 4.91 15.28 6.15
CA GLY A 248 4.47 16.19 7.11
C GLY A 248 3.45 17.12 6.65
N ASN A 249 2.29 16.99 6.75
CA ASN A 249 1.34 17.94 7.19
C ASN A 249 -0.11 17.55 7.03
N PRO A 250 -0.60 16.58 7.73
CA PRO A 250 -1.93 16.75 8.31
C PRO A 250 -1.81 17.75 9.46
N ASP A 251 -2.87 18.44 9.81
CA ASP A 251 -2.90 19.36 10.95
C ASP A 251 -2.37 18.68 12.21
N GLY A 252 -1.23 19.14 12.71
CA GLY A 252 -0.57 18.54 13.87
C GLY A 252 0.51 17.49 13.58
N PHE A 253 0.68 17.09 12.34
CA PHE A 253 1.69 16.15 11.88
C PHE A 253 2.94 16.94 11.48
N THR A 254 3.99 16.81 12.21
CA THR A 254 5.21 17.57 11.94
C THR A 254 6.18 16.73 11.14
N GLY A 255 6.69 17.24 10.03
CA GLY A 255 7.62 16.57 9.12
C GLY A 255 8.98 16.16 9.71
N THR A 256 9.03 15.89 11.02
CA THR A 256 10.22 15.44 11.75
C THR A 256 10.20 13.96 12.08
N HIS A 257 9.24 13.21 11.56
CA HIS A 257 9.06 11.80 11.89
C HIS A 257 9.70 10.88 10.85
N MET A 258 10.96 10.53 11.06
CA MET A 258 11.67 9.56 10.22
C MET A 258 10.97 8.18 10.22
N SER A 259 10.33 7.79 11.33
CA SER A 259 9.59 6.53 11.45
C SER A 259 8.49 6.33 10.40
N TYR A 260 7.97 7.41 9.82
CA TYR A 260 6.96 7.30 8.75
C TYR A 260 7.53 6.77 7.42
N LEU A 261 8.86 6.70 7.26
CA LEU A 261 9.47 5.99 6.14
C LEU A 261 9.16 4.48 6.20
N ALA A 262 8.98 3.92 7.39
CA ALA A 262 8.53 2.53 7.54
C ALA A 262 7.15 2.28 6.91
N HIS A 263 6.27 3.27 6.89
CA HIS A 263 4.96 3.16 6.25
C HIS A 263 5.09 2.98 4.73
N GLU A 264 6.03 3.67 4.08
CA GLU A 264 6.30 3.48 2.65
C GLU A 264 6.67 2.04 2.33
N THR A 265 7.55 1.46 3.14
CA THR A 265 8.05 0.11 2.90
C THR A 265 6.97 -0.95 3.14
N LEU A 266 6.11 -0.75 4.12
CA LEU A 266 4.94 -1.59 4.35
C LEU A 266 3.95 -1.50 3.18
N PHE A 267 3.75 -0.30 2.65
CA PHE A 267 2.89 -0.10 1.47
C PHE A 267 3.50 -0.73 0.21
N TYR A 268 4.83 -0.68 0.02
CA TYR A 268 5.49 -1.38 -1.10
C TYR A 268 5.30 -2.89 -1.00
N ASN A 269 5.34 -3.46 0.20
CA ASN A 269 5.04 -4.87 0.40
C ASN A 269 3.58 -5.19 0.08
N TYR A 270 2.63 -4.37 0.53
CA TYR A 270 1.22 -4.53 0.16
C TYR A 270 1.03 -4.53 -1.37
N VAL A 271 1.61 -3.57 -2.08
CA VAL A 271 1.50 -3.49 -3.55
C VAL A 271 2.13 -4.73 -4.20
N TRP A 272 3.29 -5.15 -3.72
CA TRP A 272 3.95 -6.36 -4.23
C TRP A 272 3.09 -7.60 -4.02
N ASP A 273 2.62 -7.83 -2.81
CA ASP A 273 1.83 -9.01 -2.45
C ASP A 273 0.48 -9.03 -3.21
N ALA A 274 -0.06 -7.86 -3.53
CA ALA A 274 -1.29 -7.74 -4.31
C ALA A 274 -1.07 -8.02 -5.81
N LEU A 275 0.01 -7.49 -6.40
CA LEU A 275 0.21 -7.49 -7.85
C LEU A 275 1.07 -8.64 -8.36
N PHE A 276 1.99 -9.14 -7.54
CA PHE A 276 2.93 -10.19 -7.90
C PHE A 276 2.51 -11.52 -7.31
N ASP A 277 1.95 -12.37 -8.13
CA ASP A 277 1.68 -13.77 -7.82
C ASP A 277 2.23 -14.65 -8.96
N PRO A 278 3.42 -15.25 -8.78
CA PRO A 278 4.07 -16.03 -9.84
C PRO A 278 3.33 -17.33 -10.19
N ASP A 279 2.44 -17.78 -9.30
CA ASP A 279 1.71 -19.03 -9.46
C ASP A 279 0.26 -18.80 -9.91
N SER A 280 -0.20 -17.53 -10.00
CA SER A 280 -1.54 -17.23 -10.46
C SER A 280 -1.62 -17.20 -11.98
N ASP A 281 -2.53 -18.00 -12.52
CA ASP A 281 -2.94 -17.93 -13.92
C ASP A 281 -4.18 -17.04 -14.01
N TYR A 282 -4.07 -15.94 -14.76
CA TYR A 282 -5.18 -15.03 -14.99
C TYR A 282 -5.21 -14.52 -16.42
N ASP A 283 -6.41 -14.33 -16.95
CA ASP A 283 -6.65 -13.59 -18.17
C ASP A 283 -6.84 -12.10 -17.87
N GLU A 284 -6.36 -11.22 -18.74
CA GLU A 284 -6.40 -9.77 -18.52
C GLU A 284 -7.10 -9.03 -19.66
N ILE A 285 -7.95 -8.08 -19.30
CA ILE A 285 -8.52 -7.08 -20.19
C ILE A 285 -7.95 -5.72 -19.81
N THR A 286 -7.13 -5.12 -20.69
CA THR A 286 -6.71 -3.72 -20.54
C THR A 286 -7.82 -2.80 -20.98
N VAL A 287 -8.37 -2.01 -20.05
CA VAL A 287 -9.44 -1.03 -20.31
C VAL A 287 -8.84 0.32 -20.70
N PHE A 288 -7.89 0.81 -19.88
CA PHE A 288 -7.13 2.04 -20.14
C PHE A 288 -5.64 1.75 -19.95
N ASP A 289 -4.80 2.27 -20.83
CA ASP A 289 -3.36 2.17 -20.77
C ASP A 289 -2.73 3.55 -20.88
N LYS A 290 -2.38 4.14 -19.73
CA LYS A 290 -1.82 5.50 -19.61
C LYS A 290 -2.68 6.56 -20.34
N GLU A 291 -4.01 6.45 -20.22
CA GLU A 291 -4.93 7.42 -20.82
C GLU A 291 -5.02 8.68 -19.97
N ILE A 292 -4.86 9.84 -20.61
CA ILE A 292 -5.03 11.12 -19.94
C ILE A 292 -6.52 11.39 -19.71
N TYR A 293 -6.88 11.45 -18.44
CA TYR A 293 -8.20 11.78 -17.99
C TYR A 293 -8.25 13.27 -17.62
N SER A 294 -8.86 14.04 -18.51
CA SER A 294 -9.02 15.47 -18.28
C SER A 294 -10.37 15.75 -17.67
N GLY A 295 -10.35 16.47 -16.53
CA GLY A 295 -11.51 16.51 -15.73
C GLY A 295 -12.17 17.82 -15.53
N GLY A 296 -12.97 17.80 -14.57
CA GLY A 296 -13.81 18.77 -13.96
C GLY A 296 -14.58 18.06 -12.89
N TRP A 297 -15.53 18.73 -12.32
CA TRP A 297 -16.35 18.12 -11.28
C TRP A 297 -17.16 16.95 -11.84
N ALA A 298 -17.01 15.74 -11.25
CA ALA A 298 -17.67 14.49 -11.66
C ALA A 298 -17.48 14.12 -13.14
N SER A 299 -16.31 14.41 -13.71
CA SER A 299 -16.02 14.01 -15.08
C SER A 299 -15.79 12.51 -15.20
N SER A 300 -15.82 11.99 -16.42
CA SER A 300 -15.65 10.56 -16.66
C SER A 300 -14.94 10.28 -17.98
N ILE A 301 -14.22 9.16 -18.02
CA ILE A 301 -13.69 8.54 -19.22
C ILE A 301 -14.36 7.17 -19.37
N ALA A 302 -14.58 6.73 -20.60
CA ALA A 302 -15.24 5.47 -20.86
C ALA A 302 -14.64 4.75 -22.06
N GLN A 303 -14.60 3.43 -21.99
CA GLN A 303 -14.10 2.55 -23.04
C GLN A 303 -15.04 1.35 -23.21
N VAL A 304 -15.35 1.04 -24.46
CA VAL A 304 -16.07 -0.18 -24.80
C VAL A 304 -15.08 -1.35 -24.81
N VAL A 305 -15.41 -2.40 -24.09
CA VAL A 305 -14.59 -3.62 -23.98
C VAL A 305 -15.46 -4.85 -24.28
N GLU A 306 -14.82 -5.92 -24.78
CA GLU A 306 -15.48 -7.21 -24.99
C GLU A 306 -15.12 -8.12 -23.80
N PHE A 307 -16.15 -8.62 -23.12
CA PHE A 307 -16.04 -9.55 -22.03
C PHE A 307 -16.18 -10.99 -22.51
N PRO A 308 -15.57 -11.96 -21.78
CA PRO A 308 -15.76 -13.38 -22.06
C PRO A 308 -17.23 -13.77 -22.11
N SER A 309 -17.55 -14.79 -22.89
CA SER A 309 -18.89 -15.37 -22.93
C SER A 309 -19.28 -15.97 -21.57
N ASN A 310 -20.59 -16.19 -21.36
CA ASN A 310 -21.05 -16.81 -20.12
C ASN A 310 -20.40 -18.18 -19.84
N GLU A 311 -20.16 -18.98 -20.90
CA GLU A 311 -19.50 -20.28 -20.78
C GLU A 311 -18.01 -20.14 -20.38
N GLU A 312 -17.31 -19.12 -20.88
CA GLU A 312 -15.93 -18.83 -20.50
C GLU A 312 -15.85 -18.28 -19.08
N LEU A 313 -16.85 -17.50 -18.64
CA LEU A 313 -16.89 -16.97 -17.26
C LEU A 313 -17.07 -18.06 -16.20
N ASP A 314 -17.60 -19.23 -16.55
CA ASP A 314 -17.75 -20.36 -15.61
C ASP A 314 -16.40 -20.93 -15.13
N GLN A 315 -15.29 -20.67 -15.84
CA GLN A 315 -13.96 -21.13 -15.43
C GLN A 315 -13.29 -20.20 -14.42
N TYR A 316 -13.81 -18.97 -14.22
CA TYR A 316 -13.19 -18.01 -13.32
C TYR A 316 -13.86 -18.01 -11.95
N SER A 317 -13.05 -18.09 -10.91
CA SER A 317 -13.47 -18.04 -9.51
C SER A 317 -13.37 -16.64 -8.91
N ALA A 318 -12.49 -15.78 -9.47
CA ALA A 318 -12.32 -14.42 -8.99
C ALA A 318 -12.10 -13.41 -10.12
N MET A 319 -12.52 -12.16 -9.86
CA MET A 319 -12.32 -11.02 -10.74
C MET A 319 -11.77 -9.85 -9.92
N LYS A 320 -10.64 -9.29 -10.37
CA LYS A 320 -9.99 -8.16 -9.70
C LYS A 320 -9.71 -7.03 -10.68
N VAL A 321 -9.63 -5.80 -10.17
CA VAL A 321 -9.28 -4.62 -10.96
C VAL A 321 -7.94 -4.09 -10.48
N GLU A 322 -6.96 -4.04 -11.38
CA GLU A 322 -5.74 -3.26 -11.19
C GLU A 322 -6.01 -1.81 -11.59
N LEU A 323 -5.83 -0.89 -10.65
CA LEU A 323 -5.91 0.55 -10.87
C LEU A 323 -4.56 1.18 -10.54
N LEU A 324 -3.92 1.78 -11.55
CA LEU A 324 -2.84 2.74 -11.37
C LEU A 324 -3.33 4.10 -11.84
N ARG A 325 -3.52 5.01 -10.90
CA ARG A 325 -3.94 6.38 -11.19
C ARG A 325 -2.82 7.33 -10.80
N GLY A 326 -2.27 8.03 -11.76
CA GLY A 326 -1.19 8.96 -11.57
C GLY A 326 -1.52 10.35 -12.07
N CYS A 327 -0.55 11.25 -11.95
CA CYS A 327 -0.65 12.62 -12.43
C CYS A 327 0.31 12.77 -13.61
N PRO A 328 -0.17 13.20 -14.79
CA PRO A 328 0.69 13.29 -15.96
C PRO A 328 1.62 14.50 -15.87
N ASP A 329 2.86 14.30 -16.29
CA ASP A 329 3.75 15.39 -16.66
C ASP A 329 3.35 16.00 -18.00
N THR A 330 4.14 16.96 -18.50
CA THR A 330 3.90 17.62 -19.80
C THR A 330 4.03 16.66 -20.99
N ASP A 331 4.72 15.55 -20.82
CA ASP A 331 5.02 14.56 -21.85
C ASP A 331 4.08 13.33 -21.76
N GLY A 332 3.20 13.28 -20.74
CA GLY A 332 2.23 12.22 -20.52
C GLY A 332 2.77 11.02 -19.75
N ASN A 333 3.87 11.18 -19.02
CA ASN A 333 4.38 10.18 -18.10
C ASN A 333 3.83 10.42 -16.68
N TYR A 334 3.99 9.43 -15.81
CA TYR A 334 3.66 9.59 -14.40
C TYR A 334 4.60 10.58 -13.72
N ASN A 335 4.00 11.53 -13.00
CA ASN A 335 4.70 12.53 -12.20
C ASN A 335 3.97 12.72 -10.87
N ASP A 336 4.67 13.14 -9.82
CA ASP A 336 4.11 13.46 -8.51
C ASP A 336 3.66 14.91 -8.39
N GLU A 337 4.15 15.77 -9.25
CA GLU A 337 3.76 17.16 -9.26
C GLU A 337 2.42 17.35 -9.97
N GLY A 338 1.49 17.99 -9.26
CA GLY A 338 0.18 18.36 -9.81
C GLY A 338 -0.91 17.32 -9.66
N CYS A 339 -0.78 16.35 -8.76
CA CYS A 339 -1.90 15.58 -8.26
C CYS A 339 -2.91 16.46 -7.53
N ASP A 340 -4.17 16.01 -7.40
CA ASP A 340 -5.19 16.74 -6.65
C ASP A 340 -4.80 16.81 -5.16
N ASP A 341 -4.84 18.03 -4.59
CA ASP A 341 -4.59 18.29 -3.16
C ASP A 341 -5.68 17.68 -2.25
N TYR A 342 -6.72 17.10 -2.82
CA TYR A 342 -7.87 16.60 -2.07
C TYR A 342 -8.19 15.15 -2.41
N ASP A 343 -8.71 14.43 -1.42
CA ASP A 343 -9.33 13.14 -1.57
C ASP A 343 -10.62 13.24 -2.41
N ARG A 344 -10.75 12.39 -3.41
CA ARG A 344 -11.93 12.32 -4.30
C ARG A 344 -12.46 10.90 -4.35
N ILE A 345 -13.79 10.79 -4.50
CA ILE A 345 -14.39 9.49 -4.78
C ILE A 345 -14.14 9.16 -6.25
N ALA A 346 -13.54 8.02 -6.50
CA ALA A 346 -13.41 7.44 -7.82
C ALA A 346 -14.30 6.19 -7.93
N HIS A 347 -15.05 6.10 -9.01
CA HIS A 347 -15.99 5.02 -9.28
C HIS A 347 -15.67 4.32 -10.59
N MET A 348 -15.79 3.00 -10.60
CA MET A 348 -15.84 2.23 -11.82
C MET A 348 -17.27 1.69 -12.01
N TYR A 349 -17.84 2.02 -13.15
CA TYR A 349 -19.16 1.52 -13.56
C TYR A 349 -19.03 0.57 -14.73
N LEU A 350 -19.83 -0.49 -14.69
CA LEU A 350 -20.14 -1.32 -15.84
C LEU A 350 -21.52 -0.92 -16.36
N CYS A 351 -21.58 -0.56 -17.63
CA CYS A 351 -22.81 -0.13 -18.31
C CYS A 351 -23.10 -1.05 -19.51
N ASP A 352 -24.34 -0.96 -20.03
CA ASP A 352 -24.62 -1.48 -21.36
C ASP A 352 -23.76 -0.75 -22.40
N GLU A 353 -23.58 -1.32 -23.59
CA GLU A 353 -22.73 -0.74 -24.66
C GLU A 353 -23.12 0.69 -25.03
N ASP A 354 -24.40 1.01 -24.95
CA ASP A 354 -24.93 2.35 -25.24
C ASP A 354 -24.81 3.35 -24.09
N GLY A 355 -24.23 2.95 -22.97
CA GLY A 355 -24.04 3.75 -21.75
C GLY A 355 -25.28 3.80 -20.85
N SER A 356 -26.28 2.99 -21.09
CA SER A 356 -27.43 2.80 -20.17
C SER A 356 -27.10 1.77 -19.07
N ASN A 357 -28.02 1.65 -18.09
CA ASN A 357 -27.94 0.66 -16.99
C ASN A 357 -26.54 0.51 -16.39
N CYS A 358 -26.00 1.60 -15.86
CA CYS A 358 -24.69 1.62 -15.22
C CYS A 358 -24.74 1.15 -13.77
N TYR A 359 -23.91 0.19 -13.41
CA TYR A 359 -23.77 -0.34 -12.05
C TYR A 359 -22.35 -0.10 -11.56
N GLU A 360 -22.20 0.43 -10.35
CA GLU A 360 -20.90 0.61 -9.71
C GLU A 360 -20.35 -0.75 -9.27
N ILE A 361 -19.18 -1.11 -9.76
CA ILE A 361 -18.53 -2.39 -9.46
C ILE A 361 -17.21 -2.25 -8.70
N ALA A 362 -16.67 -1.04 -8.60
CA ALA A 362 -15.55 -0.72 -7.73
C ALA A 362 -15.59 0.74 -7.30
N ARG A 363 -15.01 1.03 -6.14
CA ARG A 363 -14.88 2.36 -5.58
C ARG A 363 -13.51 2.53 -4.94
N TRP A 364 -12.91 3.70 -5.15
CA TRP A 364 -11.67 4.13 -4.52
C TRP A 364 -11.83 5.54 -3.98
N ILE A 365 -10.96 5.90 -3.04
CA ILE A 365 -10.78 7.29 -2.64
C ILE A 365 -9.36 7.69 -3.06
N THR A 366 -9.21 8.77 -3.82
CA THR A 366 -7.88 9.22 -4.24
C THR A 366 -7.10 9.74 -3.04
N PRO A 367 -5.79 9.59 -3.03
CA PRO A 367 -4.95 10.17 -1.98
C PRO A 367 -4.74 11.67 -2.19
N PHE A 368 -4.43 12.38 -1.11
CA PHE A 368 -3.95 13.75 -1.17
C PHE A 368 -2.56 13.79 -1.81
N ASP A 369 -2.46 14.42 -2.98
CA ASP A 369 -1.20 14.71 -3.68
C ASP A 369 -0.29 13.49 -3.91
N ARG A 370 -0.87 12.28 -4.09
CA ARG A 370 -0.15 11.03 -4.30
C ARG A 370 -0.81 10.14 -5.35
N GLN A 371 -0.10 9.10 -5.76
CA GLN A 371 -0.49 8.17 -6.83
C GLN A 371 -0.86 6.79 -6.26
N PRO A 372 -2.12 6.34 -6.37
CA PRO A 372 -2.54 5.01 -5.91
C PRO A 372 -2.18 3.92 -6.93
N HIS A 373 -1.88 2.73 -6.41
CA HIS A 373 -1.76 1.49 -7.19
C HIS A 373 -2.41 0.36 -6.39
N HIS A 374 -3.55 -0.13 -6.86
CA HIS A 374 -4.37 -1.12 -6.16
C HIS A 374 -4.69 -2.30 -7.04
N LEU A 375 -4.89 -3.47 -6.43
CA LEU A 375 -5.57 -4.60 -7.02
C LEU A 375 -6.81 -4.92 -6.17
N THR A 376 -7.96 -4.43 -6.61
CA THR A 376 -9.23 -4.48 -5.88
C THR A 376 -10.05 -5.69 -6.26
N ASP A 377 -10.52 -6.46 -5.28
CA ASP A 377 -11.41 -7.59 -5.51
C ASP A 377 -12.82 -7.12 -5.85
N ILE A 378 -13.30 -7.54 -7.01
CA ILE A 378 -14.64 -7.27 -7.53
C ILE A 378 -15.35 -8.56 -7.92
N THR A 379 -14.98 -9.68 -7.34
CA THR A 379 -15.52 -11.02 -7.63
C THR A 379 -17.06 -11.09 -7.63
N PRO A 380 -17.78 -10.47 -6.68
CA PRO A 380 -19.25 -10.49 -6.69
C PRO A 380 -19.87 -9.99 -8.01
N PHE A 381 -19.17 -9.10 -8.70
CA PHE A 381 -19.65 -8.47 -9.94
C PHE A 381 -19.36 -9.27 -11.21
N ILE A 382 -18.82 -10.47 -11.12
CA ILE A 382 -18.86 -11.46 -12.21
C ILE A 382 -20.32 -11.65 -12.65
N SER A 383 -21.26 -11.65 -11.72
CA SER A 383 -22.71 -11.73 -12.01
C SER A 383 -23.22 -10.63 -12.94
N VAL A 384 -22.63 -9.42 -12.90
CA VAL A 384 -23.04 -8.28 -13.71
C VAL A 384 -22.55 -8.41 -15.15
N ILE A 385 -21.43 -9.08 -15.38
CA ILE A 385 -20.86 -9.31 -16.72
C ILE A 385 -21.33 -10.62 -17.38
N ARG A 386 -22.03 -11.48 -16.65
CA ARG A 386 -22.50 -12.80 -17.12
C ARG A 386 -23.13 -12.83 -18.51
N PRO A 387 -23.90 -11.82 -18.94
CA PRO A 387 -24.37 -11.79 -20.31
C PRO A 387 -23.26 -11.83 -21.36
N GLY A 388 -22.00 -11.51 -20.97
CA GLY A 388 -20.86 -11.45 -21.88
C GLY A 388 -20.99 -10.35 -22.94
N GLY A 389 -20.12 -10.43 -23.96
CA GLY A 389 -20.14 -9.51 -25.10
C GLY A 389 -19.68 -8.11 -24.78
N THR A 390 -20.07 -7.16 -25.62
CA THR A 390 -19.57 -5.79 -25.57
C THR A 390 -20.26 -4.98 -24.46
N ARG A 391 -19.46 -4.35 -23.61
CA ARG A 391 -19.91 -3.50 -22.49
C ARG A 391 -19.11 -2.21 -22.43
N LEU A 392 -19.68 -1.18 -21.81
CA LEU A 392 -19.00 0.08 -21.55
C LEU A 392 -18.48 0.08 -20.11
N ILE A 393 -17.17 0.18 -19.95
CA ILE A 393 -16.54 0.52 -18.68
C ILE A 393 -16.41 2.04 -18.60
N LYS A 394 -16.90 2.61 -17.50
CA LYS A 394 -16.82 4.04 -17.23
C LYS A 394 -16.09 4.26 -15.91
N PHE A 395 -14.97 4.99 -15.94
CA PHE A 395 -14.32 5.52 -14.77
C PHE A 395 -14.77 6.96 -14.53
N GLN A 396 -15.15 7.31 -13.32
CA GLN A 396 -15.64 8.63 -12.96
C GLN A 396 -14.98 9.12 -11.68
N GLU A 397 -14.44 10.33 -11.74
CA GLU A 397 -13.80 11.01 -10.62
C GLU A 397 -13.97 12.52 -10.81
N SER A 398 -13.87 13.31 -9.73
CA SER A 398 -13.72 14.75 -9.84
C SER A 398 -12.25 15.08 -10.14
N GLY A 399 -11.81 14.81 -11.36
CA GLY A 399 -10.42 14.99 -11.76
C GLY A 399 -10.03 16.46 -11.84
N TRP A 400 -9.09 16.88 -11.02
CA TRP A 400 -8.51 18.21 -11.04
C TRP A 400 -7.15 18.21 -10.31
N PRO A 401 -6.05 18.37 -10.96
CA PRO A 401 -5.78 18.49 -12.39
C PRO A 401 -6.04 17.19 -13.18
N ASN A 402 -5.50 17.08 -14.40
CA ASN A 402 -5.60 15.86 -15.20
C ASN A 402 -4.99 14.68 -14.45
N SER A 403 -5.53 13.50 -14.68
CA SER A 403 -5.00 12.23 -14.19
C SER A 403 -4.53 11.36 -15.34
N LEU A 404 -3.57 10.49 -15.09
CA LEU A 404 -3.11 9.45 -15.99
C LEU A 404 -3.63 8.11 -15.46
N LEU A 405 -4.42 7.41 -16.29
CA LEU A 405 -5.17 6.24 -15.85
C LEU A 405 -4.69 4.99 -16.58
N THR A 406 -4.26 3.99 -15.81
CA THR A 406 -4.14 2.60 -16.27
C THR A 406 -5.13 1.76 -15.46
N LEU A 407 -6.01 1.04 -16.15
CA LEU A 407 -7.02 0.19 -15.54
C LEU A 407 -7.11 -1.12 -16.31
N LYS A 408 -6.97 -2.23 -15.59
CA LYS A 408 -7.01 -3.58 -16.12
C LYS A 408 -7.94 -4.46 -15.29
N ILE A 409 -8.65 -5.37 -15.93
CA ILE A 409 -9.48 -6.36 -15.25
C ILE A 409 -8.80 -7.71 -15.40
N ARG A 410 -8.57 -8.39 -14.28
CA ARG A 410 -7.95 -9.71 -14.22
C ARG A 410 -8.98 -10.75 -13.80
N PHE A 411 -9.02 -11.85 -14.52
CA PHE A 411 -9.87 -13.02 -14.26
C PHE A 411 -8.99 -14.18 -13.82
N TYR A 412 -9.22 -14.69 -12.63
CA TYR A 412 -8.42 -15.77 -12.03
C TYR A 412 -9.15 -17.08 -12.13
N THR A 413 -8.46 -18.10 -12.63
CA THR A 413 -8.91 -19.48 -12.54
C THR A 413 -8.52 -20.05 -11.18
N SER A 414 -9.38 -20.82 -10.55
CA SER A 414 -9.07 -21.55 -9.32
C SER A 414 -9.37 -23.04 -9.52
N GLU A 415 -8.57 -23.89 -8.86
CA GLU A 415 -8.91 -25.31 -8.72
C GLU A 415 -10.06 -25.52 -7.72
N ASP A 416 -10.37 -24.47 -6.91
CA ASP A 416 -11.48 -24.45 -5.96
C ASP A 416 -12.79 -24.13 -6.70
N ASP A 417 -13.73 -24.97 -6.55
CA ASP A 417 -15.08 -25.15 -7.06
C ASP A 417 -15.69 -24.00 -7.92
N PRO A 418 -15.72 -24.13 -9.28
CA PRO A 418 -16.40 -23.17 -10.16
C PRO A 418 -17.92 -23.06 -9.90
N GLU A 419 -18.53 -24.03 -9.20
CA GLU A 419 -19.97 -24.03 -8.90
C GLU A 419 -20.39 -22.86 -7.98
N GLU A 420 -19.44 -22.20 -7.31
CA GLU A 420 -19.70 -21.03 -6.48
C GLU A 420 -19.54 -19.67 -7.19
N SER A 421 -19.26 -19.63 -8.47
CA SER A 421 -19.13 -18.36 -9.19
C SER A 421 -20.47 -17.56 -9.19
N PRO A 422 -20.43 -16.22 -8.96
CA PRO A 422 -21.63 -15.38 -8.96
C PRO A 422 -22.40 -15.44 -10.30
N GLN A 423 -23.70 -15.71 -10.27
CA GLN A 423 -24.51 -15.96 -11.48
C GLN A 423 -25.45 -14.82 -11.81
N GLU A 424 -26.17 -14.29 -10.83
CA GLU A 424 -27.14 -13.20 -11.02
C GLU A 424 -26.97 -12.10 -9.97
N PHE A 425 -27.45 -10.91 -10.29
CA PHE A 425 -27.50 -9.81 -9.33
C PHE A 425 -28.85 -9.11 -9.38
N ARG A 426 -29.19 -8.43 -8.26
CA ARG A 426 -30.33 -7.51 -8.19
C ARG A 426 -29.86 -6.20 -7.58
N PRO A 427 -29.98 -5.05 -8.29
CA PRO A 427 -29.65 -3.75 -7.73
C PRO A 427 -30.68 -3.38 -6.66
N MET A 428 -30.17 -2.84 -5.52
CA MET A 428 -30.99 -2.43 -4.40
C MET A 428 -30.99 -0.90 -4.26
N TRP A 429 -30.23 -0.34 -3.33
CA TRP A 429 -30.13 1.10 -3.16
C TRP A 429 -28.85 1.62 -3.83
N ILE A 430 -29.02 2.60 -4.71
CA ILE A 430 -27.91 3.18 -5.48
C ILE A 430 -27.97 4.71 -5.40
N GLY A 431 -26.79 5.33 -5.30
CA GLY A 431 -26.61 6.76 -5.35
C GLY A 431 -26.39 7.42 -3.99
N THR A 432 -26.14 8.72 -4.03
CA THR A 432 -25.82 9.54 -2.88
C THR A 432 -27.06 10.22 -2.32
N VAL A 433 -27.25 10.16 -1.01
CA VAL A 433 -28.36 10.77 -0.28
C VAL A 433 -27.82 11.55 0.92
N GLN A 434 -28.36 12.76 1.15
CA GLN A 434 -27.99 13.57 2.30
C GLN A 434 -28.31 12.86 3.62
N PHE A 435 -27.32 12.77 4.50
CA PHE A 435 -27.44 12.17 5.82
C PHE A 435 -28.05 13.17 6.82
N ASN A 436 -29.37 13.31 6.74
CA ASN A 436 -30.20 14.24 7.48
C ASN A 436 -31.45 13.53 8.05
N PRO A 437 -32.36 14.20 8.80
CA PRO A 437 -33.54 13.56 9.36
C PRO A 437 -34.46 12.81 8.39
N SER A 438 -34.41 13.15 7.09
CA SER A 438 -35.19 12.47 6.05
C SER A 438 -34.42 11.36 5.34
N TYR A 439 -33.23 11.00 5.79
CA TYR A 439 -32.36 10.03 5.10
C TYR A 439 -33.06 8.70 4.86
N ASN A 440 -33.67 8.12 5.91
CA ASN A 440 -34.35 6.83 5.83
C ASN A 440 -35.60 6.87 4.94
N GLU A 441 -36.30 8.00 4.87
CA GLU A 441 -37.45 8.19 3.96
C GLU A 441 -37.02 8.14 2.47
N ASN A 442 -35.77 8.49 2.17
CA ASN A 442 -35.20 8.45 0.82
C ASN A 442 -34.54 7.09 0.48
N ARG A 443 -34.66 6.13 1.38
CA ARG A 443 -34.18 4.75 1.22
C ARG A 443 -35.31 3.76 1.53
N PRO A 444 -36.39 3.76 0.76
CA PRO A 444 -37.54 2.89 1.02
C PRO A 444 -37.17 1.43 0.89
N PRO A 445 -37.96 0.52 1.48
CA PRO A 445 -37.77 -0.92 1.31
C PRO A 445 -37.70 -1.33 -0.15
N THR A 446 -36.87 -2.32 -0.45
CA THR A 446 -36.68 -2.85 -1.80
C THR A 446 -37.07 -4.31 -1.86
N ILE A 447 -37.81 -4.67 -2.93
CA ILE A 447 -38.21 -6.05 -3.21
C ILE A 447 -37.24 -6.65 -4.21
N PHE A 448 -36.85 -7.90 -4.00
CA PHE A 448 -36.01 -8.67 -4.90
C PHE A 448 -36.47 -10.13 -4.97
N ASP A 449 -36.37 -10.74 -6.16
CA ASP A 449 -36.66 -12.15 -6.38
C ASP A 449 -35.42 -13.01 -6.17
N VAL A 450 -35.62 -14.22 -5.69
CA VAL A 450 -34.59 -15.24 -5.57
C VAL A 450 -35.02 -16.48 -6.36
N PRO A 451 -34.24 -16.94 -7.37
CA PRO A 451 -34.59 -18.12 -8.18
C PRO A 451 -34.68 -19.41 -7.37
N GLU A 452 -35.51 -20.38 -7.84
CA GLU A 452 -35.68 -21.70 -7.18
C GLU A 452 -34.38 -22.51 -7.06
N ASN A 453 -33.43 -22.30 -7.95
CA ASN A 453 -32.14 -23.02 -7.98
C ASN A 453 -31.02 -22.29 -7.23
N ALA A 454 -31.28 -21.19 -6.55
CA ALA A 454 -30.27 -20.48 -5.78
C ALA A 454 -29.73 -21.35 -4.64
N THR A 455 -28.42 -21.46 -4.56
CA THR A 455 -27.71 -22.16 -3.49
C THR A 455 -27.15 -21.21 -2.44
N ARG A 456 -26.81 -19.97 -2.86
CA ARG A 456 -26.30 -18.94 -1.97
C ARG A 456 -26.79 -17.57 -2.44
N VAL A 457 -27.13 -16.74 -1.45
CA VAL A 457 -27.61 -15.35 -1.65
C VAL A 457 -26.82 -14.42 -0.73
N GLU A 458 -26.14 -13.46 -1.32
CA GLU A 458 -25.31 -12.50 -0.59
C GLU A 458 -25.82 -11.08 -0.79
N PHE A 459 -25.83 -10.30 0.29
CA PHE A 459 -25.98 -8.86 0.22
C PHE A 459 -24.60 -8.21 0.14
N VAL A 460 -24.37 -7.41 -0.89
CA VAL A 460 -23.09 -6.74 -1.16
C VAL A 460 -23.34 -5.24 -1.26
N THR A 461 -22.61 -4.42 -0.49
CA THR A 461 -22.83 -2.97 -0.52
C THR A 461 -21.56 -2.17 -0.28
N TYR A 462 -21.35 -1.16 -1.14
CA TYR A 462 -20.43 -0.06 -0.87
C TYR A 462 -21.18 1.02 -0.08
N ILE A 463 -20.65 1.41 1.08
CA ILE A 463 -21.19 2.50 1.89
C ILE A 463 -20.03 3.38 2.32
N THR A 464 -20.06 4.66 1.93
CA THR A 464 -19.07 5.65 2.35
C THR A 464 -19.75 6.95 2.74
N GLY A 465 -19.37 7.49 3.90
CA GLY A 465 -19.85 8.78 4.39
C GLY A 465 -18.96 9.91 3.90
N HIS A 466 -19.56 11.01 3.44
CA HIS A 466 -18.88 12.17 2.90
C HIS A 466 -19.49 13.45 3.43
N GLY A 467 -18.67 14.53 3.47
CA GLY A 467 -19.11 15.81 3.97
C GLY A 467 -19.22 15.85 5.51
N TRP A 468 -18.74 16.91 6.11
CA TRP A 468 -18.70 17.02 7.58
C TRP A 468 -19.75 17.99 8.17
N GLY A 469 -20.39 18.82 7.36
CA GLY A 469 -21.50 19.69 7.76
C GLY A 469 -21.24 20.65 8.91
N SER A 470 -20.02 20.96 9.26
CA SER A 470 -19.61 21.75 10.43
C SER A 470 -19.82 21.06 11.80
N ALA A 471 -19.30 21.67 12.86
CA ALA A 471 -19.44 21.21 14.25
C ALA A 471 -20.91 21.08 14.70
N GLY A 472 -21.84 21.88 14.12
CA GLY A 472 -23.28 21.79 14.37
C GLY A 472 -23.93 20.52 13.88
N CYS A 473 -23.29 19.84 12.92
CA CYS A 473 -23.69 18.55 12.38
C CYS A 473 -22.82 17.39 12.90
N TYR A 474 -22.02 17.64 13.92
CA TYR A 474 -21.13 16.65 14.56
C TYR A 474 -20.12 16.02 13.58
N ASN A 475 -19.72 16.76 12.56
CA ASN A 475 -18.85 16.32 11.46
C ASN A 475 -19.37 15.07 10.71
N CYS A 476 -20.68 14.78 10.81
CA CYS A 476 -21.29 13.71 10.02
C CYS A 476 -21.48 14.14 8.55
N ALA A 477 -21.47 13.20 7.60
CA ALA A 477 -21.38 11.73 7.67
C ALA A 477 -19.93 11.21 7.59
N GLU A 478 -18.96 12.02 7.25
CA GLU A 478 -17.58 11.63 6.98
C GLU A 478 -16.83 11.26 8.26
N PHE A 479 -16.89 12.13 9.28
CA PHE A 479 -16.09 12.01 10.51
C PHE A 479 -16.94 11.67 11.74
N CYS A 480 -18.04 10.97 11.59
CA CYS A 480 -18.81 10.47 12.71
C CYS A 480 -19.20 9.01 12.53
N ASN A 481 -19.27 8.28 13.63
CA ASN A 481 -19.74 6.92 13.58
C ASN A 481 -21.21 6.88 13.13
N SER A 482 -21.45 6.27 11.97
CA SER A 482 -22.79 5.93 11.45
C SER A 482 -23.01 4.43 11.54
N LYS A 483 -24.24 4.04 11.81
CA LYS A 483 -24.69 2.65 11.82
C LYS A 483 -25.72 2.44 10.73
N HIS A 484 -25.57 1.36 9.98
CA HIS A 484 -26.41 0.96 8.86
C HIS A 484 -27.03 -0.39 9.20
N ILE A 485 -28.33 -0.45 9.28
CA ILE A 485 -29.12 -1.60 9.75
C ILE A 485 -29.97 -2.10 8.59
N PHE A 486 -29.88 -3.39 8.32
CA PHE A 486 -30.61 -4.08 7.28
C PHE A 486 -31.50 -5.16 7.87
N THR A 487 -32.73 -5.26 7.41
CA THR A 487 -33.71 -6.23 7.91
C THR A 487 -34.34 -6.98 6.73
N VAL A 488 -34.33 -8.30 6.78
CA VAL A 488 -34.89 -9.17 5.75
C VAL A 488 -36.24 -9.68 6.20
N ASN A 489 -37.24 -9.65 5.29
CA ASN A 489 -38.58 -10.22 5.45
C ASN A 489 -39.27 -9.83 6.78
N GLY A 490 -39.29 -8.53 7.06
CA GLY A 490 -40.06 -7.99 8.18
C GLY A 490 -39.52 -8.28 9.57
N GLY A 491 -38.19 -8.35 9.74
CA GLY A 491 -37.53 -8.44 11.01
C GLY A 491 -37.23 -9.86 11.49
N THR A 492 -37.33 -10.85 10.63
CA THR A 492 -36.88 -12.21 10.90
C THR A 492 -35.37 -12.30 11.04
N TYR A 493 -34.65 -11.44 10.32
CA TYR A 493 -33.20 -11.30 10.38
C TYR A 493 -32.79 -9.84 10.25
N GLU A 494 -31.90 -9.40 11.14
CA GLU A 494 -31.30 -8.08 11.15
C GLU A 494 -29.77 -8.21 11.22
N PHE A 495 -29.08 -7.46 10.39
CA PHE A 495 -27.64 -7.33 10.41
C PHE A 495 -27.22 -5.88 10.22
N ASP A 496 -26.02 -5.52 10.64
CA ASP A 496 -25.58 -4.14 10.61
C ASP A 496 -24.08 -3.99 10.36
N THR A 497 -23.69 -2.80 9.90
CA THR A 497 -22.32 -2.33 9.89
C THR A 497 -22.22 -0.94 10.48
N SER A 498 -21.06 -0.58 11.02
CA SER A 498 -20.81 0.74 11.60
C SER A 498 -19.34 1.10 11.50
N TYR A 499 -19.04 2.40 11.61
CA TYR A 499 -17.72 2.98 11.41
C TYR A 499 -17.24 3.71 12.67
N PRO A 500 -16.87 2.98 13.74
CA PRO A 500 -16.43 3.58 15.01
C PRO A 500 -15.11 4.36 14.89
N GLU A 501 -14.29 4.08 13.88
CA GLU A 501 -13.05 4.76 13.54
C GLU A 501 -13.26 6.15 12.93
N ALA A 502 -14.48 6.45 12.46
CA ALA A 502 -14.76 7.73 11.82
C ALA A 502 -14.58 8.90 12.79
N GLY A 503 -13.66 9.80 12.49
CA GLY A 503 -13.27 10.93 13.31
C GLY A 503 -12.10 10.65 14.25
N ASP A 504 -11.53 9.44 14.27
CA ASP A 504 -10.28 9.16 14.94
C ASP A 504 -9.11 9.85 14.20
N GLY A 505 -8.25 10.57 14.94
CA GLY A 505 -7.30 11.52 14.37
C GLY A 505 -6.12 10.90 13.65
N ASP A 506 -5.81 9.63 13.92
CA ASP A 506 -4.62 8.92 13.42
C ASP A 506 -4.91 7.53 12.86
N TYR A 507 -6.18 7.11 12.81
CA TYR A 507 -6.58 5.78 12.34
C TYR A 507 -6.01 5.39 10.97
N CYS A 508 -6.04 6.30 9.99
CA CYS A 508 -5.52 6.02 8.64
C CYS A 508 -3.98 6.02 8.58
N MET A 509 -3.29 6.42 9.66
CA MET A 509 -1.83 6.38 9.80
C MET A 509 -1.35 5.17 10.61
N GLU A 510 -2.25 4.41 11.22
CA GLU A 510 -1.87 3.21 11.98
C GLU A 510 -1.25 2.16 11.05
N LEU A 511 -0.26 1.42 11.56
CA LEU A 511 0.43 0.38 10.78
C LEU A 511 -0.56 -0.67 10.25
N GLU A 512 -1.58 -0.99 11.04
CA GLU A 512 -2.63 -1.93 10.68
C GLU A 512 -3.46 -1.49 9.46
N THR A 513 -3.63 -0.19 9.24
CA THR A 513 -4.33 0.34 8.05
C THR A 513 -3.40 0.47 6.85
N ILE A 514 -2.15 0.81 7.06
CA ILE A 514 -1.13 0.87 5.99
C ILE A 514 -0.95 -0.50 5.34
N VAL A 515 -0.84 -1.57 6.14
CA VAL A 515 -0.71 -2.93 5.59
C VAL A 515 -1.98 -3.45 4.89
N GLN A 516 -3.11 -2.75 5.02
CA GLN A 516 -4.34 -3.01 4.28
C GLN A 516 -4.45 -2.18 2.98
N GLY A 517 -3.44 -1.37 2.65
CA GLY A 517 -3.35 -0.66 1.39
C GLY A 517 -3.66 0.84 1.46
N VAL A 518 -3.72 1.43 2.65
CA VAL A 518 -3.77 2.90 2.77
C VAL A 518 -2.43 3.48 2.32
N ILE A 519 -2.47 4.43 1.39
CA ILE A 519 -1.26 5.11 0.93
C ILE A 519 -0.72 6.00 2.06
N PRO A 520 0.55 5.83 2.46
CA PRO A 520 1.13 6.61 3.56
C PRO A 520 1.55 8.02 3.14
N ASN A 521 1.90 8.84 4.12
CA ASN A 521 2.61 10.12 3.98
C ASN A 521 1.97 11.09 2.97
N GLN A 522 0.66 11.16 2.97
CA GLN A 522 -0.10 12.10 2.17
C GLN A 522 -0.11 13.50 2.81
N TYR A 523 -0.55 14.50 2.05
CA TYR A 523 -0.83 15.85 2.54
C TYR A 523 -2.21 15.96 3.22
N GLY A 524 -2.45 17.04 3.94
CA GLY A 524 -3.78 17.38 4.45
C GLY A 524 -4.22 16.59 5.68
N THR A 525 -5.47 16.19 5.69
CA THR A 525 -6.12 15.49 6.82
C THR A 525 -6.20 13.97 6.65
N TRP A 526 -5.27 13.40 5.89
CA TRP A 526 -5.31 11.97 5.53
C TRP A 526 -5.31 11.01 6.73
N GLY A 527 -4.70 11.41 7.84
CA GLY A 527 -4.59 10.56 9.02
C GLY A 527 -5.92 10.25 9.72
N PHE A 528 -6.93 11.11 9.53
CA PHE A 528 -8.22 10.92 10.19
C PHE A 528 -9.01 9.76 9.59
N GLY A 529 -9.53 8.88 10.42
CA GLY A 529 -10.49 7.86 10.03
C GLY A 529 -11.80 8.47 9.51
N ARG A 530 -12.39 7.87 8.50
CA ARG A 530 -13.66 8.27 7.94
C ARG A 530 -14.66 7.12 7.94
N ALA A 531 -15.92 7.42 7.72
CA ALA A 531 -16.96 6.41 7.69
C ALA A 531 -16.86 5.52 6.44
N GLY A 532 -16.17 4.38 6.60
CA GLY A 532 -16.01 3.33 5.61
C GLY A 532 -14.83 3.52 4.64
N TRP A 533 -13.87 4.42 4.91
CA TRP A 533 -12.73 4.64 4.03
C TRP A 533 -11.57 5.40 4.67
N CYS A 534 -10.40 5.28 4.06
CA CYS A 534 -9.25 6.17 4.24
C CYS A 534 -8.83 6.77 2.89
N PRO A 535 -8.24 7.99 2.83
CA PRO A 535 -7.70 8.53 1.60
C PRO A 535 -6.62 7.63 0.99
N GLY A 536 -6.66 7.44 -0.33
CA GLY A 536 -5.71 6.58 -1.03
C GLY A 536 -5.95 5.09 -0.84
N MET A 537 -7.17 4.69 -0.54
CA MET A 537 -7.57 3.30 -0.32
C MET A 537 -8.66 2.89 -1.32
N ASP A 538 -8.69 1.61 -1.69
CA ASP A 538 -9.88 1.02 -2.29
C ASP A 538 -10.96 0.80 -1.21
N VAL A 539 -12.20 0.91 -1.61
CA VAL A 539 -13.35 0.71 -0.71
C VAL A 539 -13.80 -0.74 -0.81
N THR A 540 -13.56 -1.51 0.23
CA THR A 540 -14.04 -2.88 0.32
C THR A 540 -15.56 -2.89 0.59
N PRO A 541 -16.37 -3.61 -0.19
CA PRO A 541 -17.80 -3.71 0.06
C PRO A 541 -18.07 -4.51 1.34
N PHE A 542 -19.11 -4.13 2.07
CA PHE A 542 -19.67 -4.95 3.13
C PHE A 542 -20.46 -6.10 2.50
N ILE A 543 -20.12 -7.35 2.86
CA ILE A 543 -20.72 -8.56 2.31
C ILE A 543 -21.30 -9.39 3.45
N THR A 544 -22.54 -9.84 3.29
CA THR A 544 -23.23 -10.71 4.25
C THR A 544 -24.00 -11.82 3.52
N ASP A 545 -23.80 -13.07 3.92
CA ASP A 545 -24.60 -14.20 3.46
C ASP A 545 -25.98 -14.14 4.14
N ILE A 546 -27.02 -14.05 3.31
CA ILE A 546 -28.40 -13.97 3.75
C ILE A 546 -29.24 -15.19 3.31
N THR A 547 -28.60 -16.25 2.82
CA THR A 547 -29.26 -17.43 2.24
C THR A 547 -30.32 -18.05 3.16
N GLU A 548 -30.02 -18.15 4.47
CA GLU A 548 -30.95 -18.74 5.43
C GLU A 548 -32.17 -17.86 5.76
N TYR A 549 -32.18 -16.60 5.31
CA TYR A 549 -33.17 -15.59 5.69
C TYR A 549 -34.07 -15.14 4.51
N VAL A 550 -33.79 -15.63 3.33
CA VAL A 550 -34.58 -15.37 2.11
C VAL A 550 -35.50 -16.56 1.79
N GLU A 551 -36.61 -16.29 1.16
CA GLU A 551 -37.49 -17.30 0.59
C GLU A 551 -37.01 -17.62 -0.82
N ILE A 552 -36.41 -18.83 -0.98
CA ILE A 552 -35.94 -19.32 -2.30
C ILE A 552 -37.14 -19.58 -3.21
N GLY A 553 -37.10 -19.07 -4.41
CA GLY A 553 -38.18 -19.21 -5.40
C GLY A 553 -39.32 -18.20 -5.25
N ASP A 554 -39.14 -17.16 -4.44
CA ASP A 554 -40.16 -16.14 -4.18
C ASP A 554 -39.56 -14.74 -4.08
N ASP A 555 -40.44 -13.72 -4.02
CA ASP A 555 -40.07 -12.33 -3.74
C ASP A 555 -39.73 -12.14 -2.26
N ASN A 556 -38.65 -11.43 -2.00
CA ASN A 556 -38.21 -11.04 -0.69
C ASN A 556 -38.21 -9.52 -0.55
N ILE A 557 -38.31 -9.02 0.67
CA ILE A 557 -38.21 -7.59 0.97
C ILE A 557 -37.06 -7.33 1.91
N MET A 558 -36.29 -6.27 1.64
CA MET A 558 -35.26 -5.77 2.55
C MET A 558 -35.57 -4.33 2.92
N ASP A 559 -35.56 -4.06 4.22
CA ASP A 559 -35.64 -2.74 4.82
C ASP A 559 -34.24 -2.27 5.18
N TYR A 560 -34.02 -0.95 5.12
CA TYR A 560 -32.78 -0.32 5.50
C TYR A 560 -33.00 0.94 6.29
N GLU A 561 -32.25 1.07 7.40
CA GLU A 561 -32.21 2.26 8.22
C GLU A 561 -30.77 2.63 8.57
N ALA A 562 -30.48 3.93 8.63
CA ALA A 562 -29.19 4.42 9.15
C ALA A 562 -29.39 5.49 10.20
N CYS A 563 -28.44 5.56 11.14
CA CYS A 563 -28.43 6.53 12.21
C CYS A 563 -27.00 6.97 12.55
N ARG A 564 -26.87 8.08 13.23
CA ARG A 564 -25.63 8.47 13.87
C ARG A 564 -25.54 7.83 15.25
N ILE A 565 -24.39 7.28 15.59
CA ILE A 565 -24.13 6.78 16.95
C ILE A 565 -23.70 7.96 17.84
N SER A 566 -24.37 8.08 18.99
CA SER A 566 -24.06 9.05 20.03
C SER A 566 -23.96 8.34 21.37
N GLY A 567 -22.74 8.13 21.85
CA GLY A 567 -22.53 7.17 22.95
C GLY A 567 -22.89 5.76 22.49
N ASN A 568 -23.90 5.16 23.12
CA ASN A 568 -24.41 3.83 22.73
C ASN A 568 -25.76 3.90 21.97
N ASP A 569 -26.25 5.11 21.71
CA ASP A 569 -27.58 5.29 21.16
C ASP A 569 -27.52 5.58 19.65
N CYS A 570 -28.42 4.95 18.90
CA CYS A 570 -28.72 5.25 17.51
C CYS A 570 -29.65 6.48 17.47
N VAL A 571 -29.17 7.61 16.97
CA VAL A 571 -29.91 8.86 16.95
C VAL A 571 -30.11 9.37 15.53
N THR A 572 -31.20 10.09 15.30
CA THR A 572 -31.51 10.70 14.01
C THR A 572 -30.36 11.61 13.56
N PRO A 573 -29.92 11.51 12.29
CA PRO A 573 -28.92 12.42 11.74
C PRO A 573 -29.32 13.89 11.87
N PRO A 574 -28.38 14.82 12.04
CA PRO A 574 -28.68 16.24 12.21
C PRO A 574 -29.08 16.93 10.89
N VAL A 575 -29.76 18.06 11.00
CA VAL A 575 -29.98 18.94 9.85
C VAL A 575 -28.68 19.64 9.50
N CYS A 576 -28.29 19.63 8.23
CA CYS A 576 -27.13 20.39 7.74
C CYS A 576 -27.35 21.88 7.94
N GLN A 577 -26.47 22.53 8.71
CA GLN A 577 -26.49 23.95 9.01
C GLN A 577 -25.07 24.50 9.06
N GLY A 578 -24.86 25.68 8.47
CA GLY A 578 -23.63 26.42 8.59
C GLY A 578 -22.61 26.17 7.48
N ASP A 579 -21.35 26.49 7.77
CA ASP A 579 -20.25 26.35 6.83
C ASP A 579 -19.74 24.90 6.80
N GLY A 580 -19.45 24.41 5.63
CA GLY A 580 -18.98 23.05 5.38
C GLY A 580 -19.84 22.35 4.33
N TYR A 581 -19.43 21.15 3.96
CA TYR A 581 -20.17 20.30 3.02
C TYR A 581 -21.28 19.55 3.77
N CYS A 582 -22.49 19.60 3.24
CA CYS A 582 -23.60 18.85 3.84
C CYS A 582 -23.27 17.34 3.88
N PRO A 583 -23.52 16.69 5.03
CA PRO A 583 -23.27 15.26 5.18
C PRO A 583 -24.09 14.44 4.18
N GLU A 584 -23.45 13.50 3.53
CA GLU A 584 -24.11 12.58 2.60
C GLU A 584 -23.50 11.19 2.66
N ILE A 585 -24.27 10.19 2.32
CA ILE A 585 -23.84 8.79 2.21
C ILE A 585 -23.99 8.35 0.75
N ALA A 586 -22.87 7.94 0.17
CA ALA A 586 -22.82 7.28 -1.13
C ALA A 586 -22.97 5.76 -0.92
N MET A 587 -24.00 5.17 -1.51
CA MET A 587 -24.32 3.75 -1.40
C MET A 587 -24.54 3.14 -2.77
N SER A 588 -24.00 1.93 -2.96
CA SER A 588 -24.34 1.06 -4.08
C SER A 588 -24.45 -0.37 -3.55
N SER A 589 -25.67 -0.91 -3.55
CA SER A 589 -25.95 -2.21 -2.94
C SER A 589 -26.66 -3.15 -3.91
N TYR A 590 -26.40 -4.44 -3.72
CA TYR A 590 -26.79 -5.52 -4.61
C TYR A 590 -27.11 -6.78 -3.83
N ILE A 591 -28.03 -7.59 -4.36
CA ILE A 591 -28.15 -9.00 -4.04
C ILE A 591 -27.37 -9.77 -5.12
N ILE A 592 -26.47 -10.62 -4.70
CA ILE A 592 -25.69 -11.53 -5.56
C ILE A 592 -26.18 -12.95 -5.32
N ILE A 593 -26.44 -13.67 -6.40
CA ILE A 593 -27.04 -15.01 -6.36
C ILE A 593 -26.09 -16.00 -7.02
N ARG A 594 -25.88 -17.15 -6.36
CA ARG A 594 -25.09 -18.29 -6.84
C ARG A 594 -25.96 -19.53 -6.93
N TYR A 595 -25.61 -20.42 -7.89
CA TYR A 595 -26.33 -21.68 -8.09
C TYR A 595 -25.42 -22.88 -7.91
#